data_947851581d98222520f1d213fd9429d3
#
_entry.id   947851581d98222520f1d213fd9429d3
#
_cell.length_a   1.000
_cell.length_b   1.000
_cell.length_c   1.000
_cell.angle_alpha   90.00
_cell.angle_beta   90.00
_cell.angle_gamma   90.00
#
_symmetry.space_group_name_H-M   'P 1'
#
loop_
_entity.id
_entity.type
_entity.pdbx_description
1 polymer ?
#
loop_
_entity_poly.entity_id
_entity_poly.type
_entity_poly.pdbx_seq_one_letter_code
_entity_poly.pdbx_strand_id
1 'polypeptide(L)'
;MTVHNPLVKRQQGSVVVPKSTVRPTTNGTTLKTRVASTNTLLYMPAGWKPSEVSPPDPAEAPPYSGYAYETPASIACIYSLVATATGCNPNTVTNNPTGGAKTIAIVDAYDDPWAGPDLAYFSAQFGLPFSTEKFQVVYQSGTEPPIDETGGWELEESLDIEYAHAMAPNATIYLVEANSNYFSDLLASVQIASNLIQCGRTTTCPTGSTGKGEVSMSWGGGEFSSETSYDSYFTTPGVVYFAAAGDSAGTIWPCVSPNVVCAGGTTLRRSPATGNFIAEWSWDEGGGGVSLYEGIPSYQSAIKSIVGTARGVPDVSSD
;
A
#
# COMPACT_ATOMS: atom_id res chain seq x y z
N MET A 1 -4.15 9.91 3.09
CA MET A 1 -2.83 10.29 2.55
C MET A 1 -2.08 11.08 3.59
N THR A 2 -1.05 10.50 4.20
CA THR A 2 -0.13 11.30 5.01
C THR A 2 0.89 11.88 4.07
N VAL A 3 0.61 13.06 3.53
CA VAL A 3 1.62 13.77 2.77
C VAL A 3 2.37 14.66 3.75
N HIS A 4 3.47 14.18 4.26
CA HIS A 4 4.45 15.02 4.92
C HIS A 4 5.15 15.86 3.83
N ASN A 5 4.52 16.94 3.42
CA ASN A 5 5.20 17.95 2.63
C ASN A 5 5.82 18.97 3.60
N PRO A 6 7.14 18.92 3.86
CA PRO A 6 7.80 19.86 4.77
C PRO A 6 7.80 21.32 4.27
N LEU A 7 7.27 21.55 3.07
CA LEU A 7 7.18 22.88 2.45
C LEU A 7 5.89 23.60 2.75
N VAL A 8 4.86 22.87 3.12
CA VAL A 8 3.69 23.51 3.70
C VAL A 8 4.13 23.91 5.11
N LYS A 9 4.30 25.24 5.37
CA LYS A 9 4.23 25.73 6.76
C LYS A 9 3.15 24.90 7.40
N ARG A 10 3.46 24.17 8.49
CA ARG A 10 2.46 23.40 9.23
C ARG A 10 1.22 24.26 9.34
N GLN A 11 0.29 24.12 8.40
CA GLN A 11 -1.02 24.70 8.57
C GLN A 11 -1.53 24.04 9.84
N GLN A 12 -2.05 24.87 10.75
CA GLN A 12 -2.65 24.32 11.96
C GLN A 12 -3.72 23.32 11.53
N GLY A 13 -3.40 22.06 11.66
CA GLY A 13 -4.28 20.94 11.32
C GLY A 13 -4.17 19.88 12.42
N SER A 14 -5.02 18.92 12.39
CA SER A 14 -4.99 17.75 13.27
C SER A 14 -4.76 16.50 12.44
N VAL A 15 -3.94 15.59 12.96
CA VAL A 15 -3.88 14.23 12.44
C VAL A 15 -5.12 13.51 12.95
N VAL A 16 -5.90 12.98 12.02
CA VAL A 16 -7.03 12.11 12.35
C VAL A 16 -6.58 10.68 12.14
N VAL A 17 -6.65 9.89 13.20
CA VAL A 17 -6.38 8.45 13.15
C VAL A 17 -7.74 7.75 13.10
N PRO A 18 -8.11 7.09 12.01
CA PRO A 18 -9.31 6.28 11.95
C PRO A 18 -9.29 5.20 13.04
N LYS A 19 -10.45 4.86 13.59
CA LYS A 19 -10.52 3.88 14.69
C LYS A 19 -9.99 2.50 14.30
N SER A 20 -10.17 2.11 13.05
CA SER A 20 -9.65 0.86 12.47
C SER A 20 -8.13 0.77 12.41
N THR A 21 -7.44 1.93 12.44
CA THR A 21 -5.96 1.99 12.44
C THR A 21 -5.37 1.93 13.86
N VAL A 22 -6.20 2.02 14.89
CA VAL A 22 -5.74 1.84 16.27
C VAL A 22 -5.36 0.38 16.47
N ARG A 23 -4.11 0.11 16.83
CA ARG A 23 -3.64 -1.26 17.10
C ARG A 23 -4.58 -1.93 18.09
N PRO A 24 -5.18 -3.06 17.73
CA PRO A 24 -6.03 -3.80 18.65
C PRO A 24 -5.18 -4.24 19.86
N THR A 25 -5.66 -3.94 21.05
CA THR A 25 -5.02 -4.36 22.31
C THR A 25 -5.23 -5.85 22.62
N THR A 26 -5.94 -6.57 21.74
CA THR A 26 -6.25 -7.98 21.96
C THR A 26 -5.07 -8.85 21.55
N ASN A 27 -4.34 -9.35 22.52
CA ASN A 27 -3.34 -10.41 22.38
C ASN A 27 -4.02 -11.76 22.08
N GLY A 28 -4.79 -11.84 20.99
CA GLY A 28 -5.35 -13.10 20.54
C GLY A 28 -4.25 -14.14 20.31
N THR A 29 -4.47 -15.38 20.69
CA THR A 29 -3.50 -16.49 20.57
C THR A 29 -3.64 -17.26 19.25
N THR A 30 -4.69 -17.02 18.49
CA THR A 30 -4.97 -17.69 17.21
C THR A 30 -5.25 -16.66 16.11
N LEU A 31 -5.10 -17.05 14.85
CA LEU A 31 -5.42 -16.17 13.70
C LEU A 31 -6.87 -15.66 13.73
N LYS A 32 -7.80 -16.46 14.26
CA LYS A 32 -9.22 -16.10 14.38
C LYS A 32 -9.51 -15.04 15.47
N THR A 33 -8.53 -14.73 16.30
CA THR A 33 -8.66 -13.76 17.40
C THR A 33 -7.67 -12.62 17.27
N ARG A 34 -6.75 -12.69 16.29
CA ARG A 34 -5.83 -11.61 15.97
C ARG A 34 -6.40 -10.80 14.83
N VAL A 35 -6.39 -9.50 14.99
CA VAL A 35 -6.82 -8.55 13.97
C VAL A 35 -5.60 -7.78 13.45
N ALA A 36 -5.62 -7.52 12.16
CA ALA A 36 -4.72 -6.57 11.54
C ALA A 36 -5.29 -5.15 11.66
N SER A 37 -4.45 -4.18 11.49
CA SER A 37 -4.81 -2.78 11.29
C SER A 37 -4.09 -2.24 10.08
N THR A 38 -4.73 -1.33 9.38
CA THR A 38 -4.07 -0.37 8.52
C THR A 38 -3.41 0.67 9.39
N ASN A 39 -2.58 1.46 9.19
CA ASN A 39 -2.11 2.55 10.06
C ASN A 39 -2.21 3.90 9.36
N THR A 40 -3.15 4.03 8.44
CA THR A 40 -3.32 5.24 7.64
C THR A 40 -3.60 6.44 8.52
N LEU A 41 -2.77 7.45 8.41
CA LEU A 41 -2.92 8.72 9.09
C LEU A 41 -3.43 9.77 8.09
N LEU A 42 -4.56 10.37 8.38
CA LEU A 42 -5.10 11.49 7.60
C LEU A 42 -4.66 12.81 8.19
N TYR A 43 -3.96 13.62 7.40
CA TYR A 43 -3.72 15.01 7.76
C TYR A 43 -4.89 15.88 7.30
N MET A 44 -5.59 16.46 8.26
CA MET A 44 -6.73 17.33 7.99
C MET A 44 -6.33 18.77 8.23
N PRO A 45 -6.37 19.67 7.22
CA PRO A 45 -6.16 21.10 7.43
C PRO A 45 -7.14 21.66 8.46
N ALA A 46 -6.70 22.68 9.22
CA ALA A 46 -7.56 23.34 10.21
C ALA A 46 -8.83 23.88 9.53
N GLY A 47 -10.00 23.53 10.09
CA GLY A 47 -11.30 23.97 9.57
C GLY A 47 -11.87 23.12 8.44
N TRP A 48 -11.16 22.09 7.99
CA TRP A 48 -11.69 21.16 7.00
C TRP A 48 -12.82 20.29 7.59
N LYS A 49 -13.85 20.05 6.77
CA LYS A 49 -14.96 19.14 7.10
C LYS A 49 -15.20 18.21 5.93
N PRO A 50 -15.41 16.91 6.19
CA PRO A 50 -15.65 15.92 5.12
C PRO A 50 -16.78 16.32 4.15
N SER A 51 -17.80 17.00 4.64
CA SER A 51 -18.94 17.48 3.85
C SER A 51 -18.65 18.69 2.95
N GLU A 52 -17.48 19.31 3.09
CA GLU A 52 -17.08 20.52 2.36
C GLU A 52 -16.11 20.23 1.21
N VAL A 53 -15.74 18.97 1.02
CA VAL A 53 -14.90 18.57 -0.12
C VAL A 53 -15.78 18.41 -1.33
N SER A 54 -15.78 19.45 -2.16
CA SER A 54 -16.06 19.20 -3.58
C SER A 54 -14.81 18.49 -4.11
N PRO A 55 -14.98 17.35 -4.78
CA PRO A 55 -13.86 16.74 -5.50
C PRO A 55 -13.25 17.82 -6.41
N PRO A 56 -11.91 17.89 -6.54
CA PRO A 56 -11.31 18.79 -7.52
C PRO A 56 -11.96 18.53 -8.88
N ASP A 57 -12.24 19.60 -9.62
CA ASP A 57 -12.89 19.50 -10.91
C ASP A 57 -12.01 18.63 -11.84
N PRO A 58 -12.49 17.50 -12.37
CA PRO A 58 -11.73 16.69 -13.32
C PRO A 58 -11.34 17.44 -14.59
N ALA A 59 -11.91 18.62 -14.82
CA ALA A 59 -11.54 19.51 -15.91
C ALA A 59 -10.18 20.21 -15.69
N GLU A 60 -9.62 20.18 -14.49
CA GLU A 60 -8.28 20.68 -14.24
C GLU A 60 -7.26 19.53 -14.44
N ALA A 61 -6.80 19.37 -15.65
CA ALA A 61 -5.71 18.43 -15.96
C ALA A 61 -4.36 18.94 -15.45
N PRO A 62 -3.41 18.04 -15.09
CA PRO A 62 -2.05 18.45 -14.73
C PRO A 62 -1.38 19.29 -15.85
N PRO A 63 -0.46 20.23 -15.54
CA PRO A 63 0.09 20.52 -14.20
C PRO A 63 -0.83 21.43 -13.39
N TYR A 64 -0.96 21.14 -12.10
CA TYR A 64 -1.78 21.95 -11.19
C TYR A 64 -0.97 23.12 -10.64
N SER A 65 -1.36 24.34 -10.94
CA SER A 65 -0.69 25.52 -10.38
C SER A 65 -0.88 25.60 -8.87
N GLY A 66 0.24 25.64 -8.12
CA GLY A 66 0.23 25.72 -6.66
C GLY A 66 -0.13 24.40 -5.96
N TYR A 67 -0.12 23.29 -6.65
CA TYR A 67 -0.36 21.97 -6.07
C TYR A 67 0.78 21.60 -5.09
N ALA A 68 0.41 21.24 -3.87
CA ALA A 68 1.35 21.05 -2.76
C ALA A 68 1.66 19.57 -2.48
N TYR A 69 1.06 18.66 -3.23
CA TYR A 69 1.16 17.22 -3.01
C TYR A 69 1.90 16.52 -4.14
N GLU A 70 2.38 15.33 -3.88
CA GLU A 70 2.93 14.49 -4.93
C GLU A 70 1.84 14.07 -5.92
N THR A 71 2.24 13.94 -7.18
CA THR A 71 1.40 13.44 -8.25
C THR A 71 1.98 12.13 -8.79
N PRO A 72 1.20 11.28 -9.47
CA PRO A 72 1.74 10.12 -10.17
C PRO A 72 2.97 10.45 -11.03
N ALA A 73 2.90 11.57 -11.76
CA ALA A 73 4.00 12.02 -12.61
C ALA A 73 5.23 12.48 -11.82
N SER A 74 5.06 13.17 -10.68
CA SER A 74 6.20 13.64 -9.90
C SER A 74 6.92 12.49 -9.17
N ILE A 75 6.19 11.53 -8.62
CA ILE A 75 6.75 10.30 -8.04
C ILE A 75 7.47 9.49 -9.12
N ALA A 76 6.82 9.26 -10.26
CA ALA A 76 7.43 8.54 -11.36
C ALA A 76 8.73 9.20 -11.87
N CYS A 77 8.78 10.52 -11.87
CA CYS A 77 9.98 11.28 -12.22
C CYS A 77 11.10 11.08 -11.19
N ILE A 78 10.78 11.16 -9.89
CA ILE A 78 11.76 10.97 -8.80
C ILE A 78 12.37 9.58 -8.85
N TYR A 79 11.54 8.54 -9.01
CA TYR A 79 12.00 7.15 -9.06
C TYR A 79 12.44 6.69 -10.46
N SER A 80 12.55 7.61 -11.42
CA SER A 80 13.03 7.32 -12.79
C SER A 80 12.18 6.27 -13.53
N LEU A 81 10.91 6.18 -13.24
CA LEU A 81 9.95 5.35 -13.97
C LEU A 81 9.57 5.97 -15.33
N VAL A 82 9.83 7.26 -15.47
CA VAL A 82 9.69 8.04 -16.71
C VAL A 82 10.95 8.84 -16.99
N ALA A 83 11.05 9.47 -18.15
CA ALA A 83 12.15 10.37 -18.45
C ALA A 83 12.22 11.48 -17.38
N THR A 84 13.38 11.63 -16.74
CA THR A 84 13.59 12.58 -15.66
C THR A 84 13.50 14.01 -16.17
N ALA A 85 12.62 14.81 -15.59
CA ALA A 85 12.55 16.24 -15.79
C ALA A 85 13.31 16.98 -14.66
N THR A 86 13.83 18.16 -14.94
CA THR A 86 14.56 18.92 -13.93
C THR A 86 13.67 19.22 -12.72
N GLY A 87 14.08 18.73 -11.55
CA GLY A 87 13.44 18.95 -10.27
C GLY A 87 12.17 18.15 -9.99
N CYS A 88 11.68 17.33 -10.92
CA CYS A 88 10.48 16.48 -10.74
C CYS A 88 9.33 17.20 -9.99
N ASN A 89 9.06 18.45 -10.38
CA ASN A 89 8.12 19.32 -9.68
C ASN A 89 6.66 18.95 -10.03
N PRO A 90 5.79 18.62 -9.05
CA PRO A 90 4.40 18.23 -9.30
C PRO A 90 3.57 19.30 -10.02
N ASN A 91 4.00 20.58 -9.95
CA ASN A 91 3.34 21.68 -10.67
C ASN A 91 3.72 21.78 -12.17
N THR A 92 4.71 21.00 -12.61
CA THR A 92 5.24 21.13 -13.98
C THR A 92 5.42 19.81 -14.72
N VAL A 93 5.52 18.69 -14.01
CA VAL A 93 5.67 17.36 -14.65
C VAL A 93 4.31 16.72 -14.87
N THR A 94 4.14 16.12 -16.06
CA THR A 94 2.88 15.50 -16.50
C THR A 94 3.08 14.09 -17.07
N ASN A 95 4.32 13.61 -17.13
CA ASN A 95 4.60 12.31 -17.73
C ASN A 95 4.31 11.18 -16.73
N ASN A 96 3.20 10.51 -16.93
CA ASN A 96 2.84 9.35 -16.14
C ASN A 96 3.61 8.09 -16.59
N PRO A 97 3.80 7.09 -15.70
CA PRO A 97 4.30 5.79 -16.11
C PRO A 97 3.43 5.15 -17.20
N THR A 98 4.05 4.31 -18.01
CA THR A 98 3.36 3.52 -19.04
C THR A 98 3.64 2.02 -18.88
N GLY A 99 4.20 1.64 -17.73
CA GLY A 99 4.58 0.27 -17.40
C GLY A 99 3.47 -0.58 -16.80
N GLY A 100 3.86 -1.75 -16.27
CA GLY A 100 2.96 -2.64 -15.54
C GLY A 100 2.16 -3.57 -16.45
N ALA A 101 2.78 -4.66 -16.95
CA ALA A 101 2.10 -5.62 -17.82
C ALA A 101 1.73 -6.93 -17.11
N LYS A 102 1.73 -6.94 -15.77
CA LYS A 102 1.48 -8.11 -14.92
C LYS A 102 0.24 -7.89 -14.07
N THR A 103 0.07 -8.75 -13.10
CA THR A 103 -1.05 -8.72 -12.17
C THR A 103 -0.58 -8.25 -10.80
N ILE A 104 -1.29 -7.30 -10.24
CA ILE A 104 -1.17 -6.86 -8.85
C ILE A 104 -2.47 -7.28 -8.15
N ALA A 105 -2.37 -8.04 -7.07
CA ALA A 105 -3.51 -8.36 -6.24
C ALA A 105 -3.32 -7.66 -4.88
N ILE A 106 -4.21 -6.75 -4.57
CA ILE A 106 -4.25 -6.00 -3.32
C ILE A 106 -5.19 -6.75 -2.39
N VAL A 107 -4.76 -6.99 -1.17
CA VAL A 107 -5.56 -7.70 -0.17
C VAL A 107 -5.84 -6.76 0.97
N ASP A 108 -7.11 -6.42 1.16
CA ASP A 108 -7.61 -5.59 2.24
C ASP A 108 -8.83 -6.21 2.90
N ALA A 109 -9.40 -5.54 3.87
CA ALA A 109 -10.50 -6.07 4.65
C ALA A 109 -11.74 -5.18 4.54
N TYR A 110 -12.90 -5.83 4.53
CA TYR A 110 -14.22 -5.22 4.39
C TYR A 110 -14.55 -4.86 2.94
N ASP A 111 -15.58 -4.06 2.70
CA ASP A 111 -16.05 -3.67 1.37
C ASP A 111 -15.86 -2.16 1.17
N ASP A 112 -15.21 -1.80 0.08
CA ASP A 112 -15.25 -0.42 -0.44
C ASP A 112 -16.17 -0.33 -1.68
N PRO A 113 -17.45 0.03 -1.50
CA PRO A 113 -18.39 0.12 -2.61
C PRO A 113 -18.03 1.20 -3.64
N TRP A 114 -17.08 2.07 -3.32
CA TRP A 114 -16.62 3.16 -4.16
C TRP A 114 -15.29 2.92 -4.84
N ALA A 115 -14.60 1.83 -4.55
CA ALA A 115 -13.26 1.51 -5.08
C ALA A 115 -13.14 1.72 -6.60
N GLY A 116 -14.09 1.19 -7.39
CA GLY A 116 -14.09 1.36 -8.85
C GLY A 116 -14.35 2.78 -9.32
N PRO A 117 -15.43 3.45 -8.85
CA PRO A 117 -15.67 4.87 -9.11
C PRO A 117 -14.53 5.80 -8.73
N ASP A 118 -13.91 5.60 -7.57
CA ASP A 118 -12.82 6.44 -7.06
C ASP A 118 -11.54 6.25 -7.89
N LEU A 119 -11.19 5.02 -8.23
CA LEU A 119 -10.08 4.74 -9.14
C LEU A 119 -10.30 5.37 -10.53
N ALA A 120 -11.53 5.32 -11.05
CA ALA A 120 -11.86 5.94 -12.33
C ALA A 120 -11.73 7.47 -12.26
N TYR A 121 -12.18 8.07 -11.16
CA TYR A 121 -12.05 9.50 -10.90
C TYR A 121 -10.59 9.93 -10.77
N PHE A 122 -9.81 9.24 -9.94
CA PHE A 122 -8.36 9.46 -9.77
C PHE A 122 -7.63 9.37 -11.13
N SER A 123 -7.95 8.32 -11.90
CA SER A 123 -7.33 8.13 -13.21
C SER A 123 -7.63 9.28 -14.17
N ALA A 124 -8.89 9.75 -14.20
CA ALA A 124 -9.28 10.89 -15.03
C ALA A 124 -8.56 12.17 -14.58
N GLN A 125 -8.47 12.42 -13.28
CA GLN A 125 -7.82 13.59 -12.72
C GLN A 125 -6.34 13.68 -13.07
N PHE A 126 -5.64 12.55 -13.06
CA PHE A 126 -4.19 12.53 -13.34
C PHE A 126 -3.83 12.11 -14.76
N GLY A 127 -4.83 11.94 -15.65
CA GLY A 127 -4.61 11.54 -17.04
C GLY A 127 -4.03 10.13 -17.20
N LEU A 128 -4.37 9.21 -16.28
CA LEU A 128 -4.02 7.81 -16.35
C LEU A 128 -5.03 7.03 -17.21
N PRO A 129 -4.62 5.99 -17.94
CA PRO A 129 -5.56 5.14 -18.66
C PRO A 129 -6.36 4.31 -17.65
N PHE A 130 -7.67 4.25 -17.79
CA PHE A 130 -8.54 3.42 -16.94
C PHE A 130 -9.36 2.46 -17.80
N SER A 131 -9.48 1.22 -17.35
CA SER A 131 -10.33 0.19 -17.96
C SER A 131 -10.89 -0.75 -16.90
N THR A 132 -12.20 -0.92 -16.89
CA THR A 132 -12.88 -1.87 -16.01
C THR A 132 -12.50 -3.34 -16.28
N GLU A 133 -11.89 -3.63 -17.43
CA GLU A 133 -11.36 -4.97 -17.71
C GLU A 133 -10.07 -5.25 -16.93
N LYS A 134 -9.37 -4.20 -16.50
CA LYS A 134 -8.10 -4.28 -15.78
C LYS A 134 -8.22 -4.05 -14.28
N PHE A 135 -9.37 -3.63 -13.79
CA PHE A 135 -9.65 -3.49 -12.37
C PHE A 135 -10.87 -4.33 -11.98
N GLN A 136 -10.73 -5.16 -10.97
CA GLN A 136 -11.80 -6.05 -10.52
C GLN A 136 -11.75 -6.24 -9.01
N VAL A 137 -12.90 -6.10 -8.36
CA VAL A 137 -13.10 -6.47 -6.97
C VAL A 137 -13.44 -7.97 -6.87
N VAL A 138 -12.85 -8.64 -5.89
CA VAL A 138 -13.03 -10.08 -5.63
C VAL A 138 -13.28 -10.27 -4.15
N TYR A 139 -14.46 -10.76 -3.80
CA TYR A 139 -14.85 -11.02 -2.42
C TYR A 139 -14.38 -12.38 -1.94
N GLN A 140 -13.78 -12.44 -0.76
CA GLN A 140 -13.25 -13.67 -0.15
C GLN A 140 -14.27 -14.80 -0.13
N SER A 141 -15.50 -14.53 0.29
CA SER A 141 -16.59 -15.51 0.40
C SER A 141 -17.38 -15.68 -0.89
N GLY A 142 -17.10 -14.90 -1.94
CA GLY A 142 -17.91 -14.76 -3.15
C GLY A 142 -19.16 -13.88 -2.96
N THR A 143 -19.32 -13.29 -1.79
CA THR A 143 -20.36 -12.32 -1.46
C THR A 143 -19.71 -11.10 -0.82
N GLU A 144 -20.27 -9.93 -1.07
CA GLU A 144 -19.85 -8.65 -0.54
C GLU A 144 -19.67 -8.67 0.97
N PRO A 145 -18.49 -8.29 1.49
CA PRO A 145 -18.27 -8.18 2.93
C PRO A 145 -19.05 -7.00 3.54
N PRO A 146 -19.13 -6.89 4.87
CA PRO A 146 -19.65 -5.68 5.48
C PRO A 146 -18.70 -4.50 5.26
N ILE A 147 -19.23 -3.28 5.21
CA ILE A 147 -18.46 -2.03 5.19
C ILE A 147 -17.79 -1.82 6.56
N ASP A 148 -16.58 -1.25 6.56
CA ASP A 148 -15.96 -0.75 7.79
C ASP A 148 -16.60 0.57 8.21
N GLU A 149 -17.47 0.55 9.24
CA GLU A 149 -18.14 1.74 9.74
C GLU A 149 -17.19 2.86 10.22
N THR A 150 -15.88 2.60 10.31
CA THR A 150 -14.89 3.60 10.71
C THR A 150 -14.28 4.34 9.52
N GLY A 151 -14.42 3.81 8.30
CA GLY A 151 -13.91 4.37 7.06
C GLY A 151 -12.40 4.24 6.88
N GLY A 152 -11.74 3.46 7.74
CA GLY A 152 -10.29 3.34 7.68
C GLY A 152 -9.82 2.37 6.60
N TRP A 153 -10.59 1.30 6.40
CA TRP A 153 -10.26 0.31 5.39
C TRP A 153 -10.61 0.79 3.98
N GLU A 154 -11.74 1.46 3.78
CA GLU A 154 -12.09 2.06 2.49
C GLU A 154 -11.05 3.10 2.04
N LEU A 155 -10.49 3.86 3.01
CA LEU A 155 -9.40 4.77 2.72
C LEU A 155 -8.13 4.03 2.28
N GLU A 156 -7.77 2.94 2.95
CA GLU A 156 -6.61 2.13 2.61
C GLU A 156 -6.76 1.52 1.22
N GLU A 157 -7.92 0.91 0.94
CA GLU A 157 -8.25 0.32 -0.35
C GLU A 157 -8.13 1.32 -1.49
N SER A 158 -8.71 2.51 -1.33
CA SER A 158 -8.59 3.59 -2.31
C SER A 158 -7.13 4.01 -2.52
N LEU A 159 -6.35 4.19 -1.45
CA LEU A 159 -4.93 4.53 -1.52
C LEU A 159 -4.15 3.46 -2.30
N ASP A 160 -4.35 2.21 -1.96
CA ASP A 160 -3.62 1.09 -2.53
C ASP A 160 -3.91 0.90 -4.01
N ILE A 161 -5.18 0.88 -4.42
CA ILE A 161 -5.55 0.72 -5.82
C ILE A 161 -5.13 1.90 -6.69
N GLU A 162 -5.26 3.13 -6.18
CA GLU A 162 -4.92 4.34 -6.91
C GLU A 162 -3.42 4.45 -7.17
N TYR A 163 -2.58 4.20 -6.16
CA TYR A 163 -1.13 4.30 -6.33
C TYR A 163 -0.51 3.08 -7.01
N ALA A 164 -1.05 1.88 -6.81
CA ALA A 164 -0.67 0.73 -7.63
C ALA A 164 -0.96 1.00 -9.12
N HIS A 165 -2.14 1.54 -9.43
CA HIS A 165 -2.50 1.93 -10.79
C HIS A 165 -1.64 3.08 -11.32
N ALA A 166 -1.36 4.08 -10.49
CA ALA A 166 -0.52 5.22 -10.87
C ALA A 166 0.88 4.79 -11.30
N MET A 167 1.50 3.86 -10.59
CA MET A 167 2.87 3.39 -10.87
C MET A 167 2.90 2.28 -11.93
N ALA A 168 1.83 1.52 -12.10
CA ALA A 168 1.71 0.41 -13.03
C ALA A 168 0.39 0.44 -13.83
N PRO A 169 0.13 1.49 -14.64
CA PRO A 169 -1.19 1.73 -15.24
C PRO A 169 -1.63 0.67 -16.26
N ASN A 170 -0.74 -0.19 -16.71
CA ASN A 170 -1.06 -1.31 -17.59
C ASN A 170 -1.21 -2.65 -16.86
N ALA A 171 -0.99 -2.71 -15.56
CA ALA A 171 -1.23 -3.91 -14.76
C ALA A 171 -2.74 -4.25 -14.71
N THR A 172 -3.02 -5.53 -14.52
CA THR A 172 -4.34 -5.95 -14.06
C THR A 172 -4.35 -5.91 -12.56
N ILE A 173 -5.27 -5.18 -11.96
CA ILE A 173 -5.40 -5.03 -10.51
C ILE A 173 -6.63 -5.80 -10.04
N TYR A 174 -6.42 -6.67 -9.06
CA TYR A 174 -7.48 -7.30 -8.27
C TYR A 174 -7.47 -6.70 -6.87
N LEU A 175 -8.57 -6.09 -6.45
CA LEU A 175 -8.83 -5.80 -5.04
C LEU A 175 -9.52 -7.03 -4.45
N VAL A 176 -8.88 -7.69 -3.50
CA VAL A 176 -9.38 -8.90 -2.85
C VAL A 176 -9.80 -8.55 -1.43
N GLU A 177 -11.08 -8.36 -1.25
CA GLU A 177 -11.68 -7.95 0.00
C GLU A 177 -11.95 -9.14 0.92
N ALA A 178 -11.31 -9.11 2.09
CA ALA A 178 -11.51 -10.10 3.14
C ALA A 178 -12.80 -9.82 3.92
N ASN A 179 -13.46 -10.85 4.41
CA ASN A 179 -14.69 -10.71 5.18
C ASN A 179 -14.54 -9.87 6.45
N SER A 180 -13.32 -9.77 6.96
CA SER A 180 -12.97 -8.97 8.14
C SER A 180 -11.46 -8.78 8.23
N ASN A 181 -11.02 -7.92 9.15
CA ASN A 181 -9.61 -7.69 9.44
C ASN A 181 -8.97 -8.76 10.37
N TYR A 182 -9.61 -9.89 10.61
CA TYR A 182 -8.95 -11.02 11.26
C TYR A 182 -7.90 -11.62 10.35
N PHE A 183 -6.72 -11.97 10.90
CA PHE A 183 -5.66 -12.61 10.10
C PHE A 183 -6.11 -13.89 9.39
N SER A 184 -7.08 -14.61 9.95
CA SER A 184 -7.65 -15.78 9.27
C SER A 184 -8.31 -15.45 7.94
N ASP A 185 -9.03 -14.34 7.87
CA ASP A 185 -9.73 -13.90 6.67
C ASP A 185 -8.75 -13.24 5.69
N LEU A 186 -7.87 -12.39 6.17
CA LEU A 186 -6.81 -11.78 5.36
C LEU A 186 -5.90 -12.83 4.71
N LEU A 187 -5.46 -13.86 5.44
CA LEU A 187 -4.65 -14.93 4.86
C LEU A 187 -5.42 -15.81 3.87
N ALA A 188 -6.71 -16.03 4.09
CA ALA A 188 -7.55 -16.69 3.10
C ALA A 188 -7.64 -15.87 1.80
N SER A 189 -7.75 -14.56 1.93
CA SER A 189 -7.71 -13.62 0.80
C SER A 189 -6.35 -13.58 0.10
N VAL A 190 -5.23 -13.70 0.83
CA VAL A 190 -3.88 -13.88 0.24
C VAL A 190 -3.80 -15.14 -0.63
N GLN A 191 -4.44 -16.24 -0.23
CA GLN A 191 -4.48 -17.44 -1.06
C GLN A 191 -5.31 -17.21 -2.34
N ILE A 192 -6.42 -16.51 -2.24
CA ILE A 192 -7.25 -16.13 -3.40
C ILE A 192 -6.43 -15.23 -4.34
N ALA A 193 -5.78 -14.20 -3.82
CA ALA A 193 -4.90 -13.30 -4.55
C ALA A 193 -3.79 -14.06 -5.30
N SER A 194 -3.13 -15.00 -4.62
CA SER A 194 -2.11 -15.87 -5.21
C SER A 194 -2.64 -16.69 -6.36
N ASN A 195 -3.84 -17.24 -6.21
CA ASN A 195 -4.50 -18.01 -7.27
C ASN A 195 -4.90 -17.13 -8.46
N LEU A 196 -5.39 -15.93 -8.22
CA LEU A 196 -5.71 -14.96 -9.28
C LEU A 196 -4.47 -14.59 -10.11
N ILE A 197 -3.32 -14.40 -9.46
CA ILE A 197 -2.04 -14.15 -10.15
C ILE A 197 -1.62 -15.33 -10.99
N GLN A 198 -1.75 -16.56 -10.47
CA GLN A 198 -1.33 -17.75 -11.18
C GLN A 198 -2.24 -18.13 -12.35
N CYS A 199 -3.54 -17.95 -12.21
CA CYS A 199 -4.55 -18.58 -13.04
C CYS A 199 -5.60 -17.61 -13.59
N GLY A 200 -5.56 -16.36 -13.18
CA GLY A 200 -6.67 -15.43 -13.43
C GLY A 200 -7.95 -15.92 -12.73
N ARG A 201 -9.10 -15.58 -13.25
CA ARG A 201 -10.41 -15.95 -12.66
C ARG A 201 -10.88 -17.38 -12.99
N THR A 202 -9.99 -18.24 -13.41
CA THR A 202 -10.35 -19.65 -13.65
C THR A 202 -10.50 -20.38 -12.32
N THR A 203 -11.56 -21.18 -12.20
CA THR A 203 -11.88 -21.93 -10.96
C THR A 203 -10.88 -23.03 -10.62
N THR A 204 -10.04 -23.40 -11.55
CA THR A 204 -9.00 -24.42 -11.36
C THR A 204 -7.72 -23.95 -12.04
N CYS A 205 -6.68 -23.83 -11.24
CA CYS A 205 -5.34 -23.58 -11.76
C CYS A 205 -4.82 -24.81 -12.50
N PRO A 206 -4.46 -24.72 -13.78
CA PRO A 206 -3.79 -25.83 -14.45
C PRO A 206 -2.50 -26.19 -13.72
N THR A 207 -2.22 -27.49 -13.57
CA THR A 207 -0.98 -27.96 -12.95
C THR A 207 0.22 -27.35 -13.68
N GLY A 208 1.11 -26.66 -12.94
CA GLY A 208 2.26 -26.00 -13.50
C GLY A 208 2.00 -24.56 -14.01
N SER A 209 0.86 -23.97 -13.68
CA SER A 209 0.63 -22.54 -13.93
C SER A 209 1.73 -21.70 -13.27
N THR A 210 2.33 -20.80 -14.04
CA THR A 210 3.42 -19.92 -13.61
C THR A 210 3.06 -18.47 -13.87
N GLY A 211 1.86 -18.07 -13.47
CA GLY A 211 1.47 -16.66 -13.45
C GLY A 211 2.53 -15.86 -12.70
N LYS A 212 2.74 -14.63 -13.12
CA LYS A 212 3.71 -13.73 -12.49
C LYS A 212 3.02 -12.45 -12.09
N GLY A 213 3.23 -12.05 -10.85
CA GLY A 213 2.66 -10.85 -10.29
C GLY A 213 3.01 -10.72 -8.83
N GLU A 214 2.32 -9.83 -8.19
CA GLU A 214 2.59 -9.48 -6.79
C GLU A 214 1.29 -9.38 -5.98
N VAL A 215 1.40 -9.69 -4.69
CA VAL A 215 0.37 -9.46 -3.68
C VAL A 215 0.84 -8.31 -2.82
N SER A 216 0.00 -7.28 -2.67
CA SER A 216 0.22 -6.15 -1.78
C SER A 216 -0.65 -6.28 -0.54
N MET A 217 -0.06 -5.97 0.63
CA MET A 217 -0.69 -6.12 1.94
C MET A 217 -0.35 -4.90 2.80
N SER A 218 -1.20 -3.87 2.75
CA SER A 218 -1.02 -2.64 3.54
C SER A 218 -1.57 -2.79 4.96
N TRP A 219 -1.33 -3.93 5.58
CA TRP A 219 -1.80 -4.27 6.91
C TRP A 219 -0.81 -5.12 7.69
N GLY A 220 -0.96 -5.10 9.00
CA GLY A 220 -0.16 -5.93 9.88
C GLY A 220 -0.61 -5.85 11.33
N GLY A 221 0.10 -6.55 12.18
CA GLY A 221 -0.11 -6.51 13.62
C GLY A 221 1.12 -6.98 14.38
N GLY A 222 1.08 -6.86 15.70
CA GLY A 222 2.21 -7.26 16.53
C GLY A 222 2.62 -8.71 16.30
N GLU A 223 3.94 -8.95 16.25
CA GLU A 223 4.53 -10.28 16.11
C GLU A 223 4.07 -11.26 17.21
N PHE A 224 4.16 -12.54 16.93
CA PHE A 224 3.74 -13.60 17.86
C PHE A 224 4.51 -14.92 17.65
N SER A 225 4.69 -15.68 18.70
CA SER A 225 5.60 -16.83 18.75
C SER A 225 5.32 -17.97 17.75
N SER A 226 4.11 -18.03 17.16
CA SER A 226 3.76 -19.05 16.17
C SER A 226 3.71 -18.51 14.73
N GLU A 227 4.11 -17.28 14.48
CA GLU A 227 4.02 -16.62 13.17
C GLU A 227 4.79 -17.37 12.08
N THR A 228 5.95 -17.93 12.41
CA THR A 228 6.77 -18.72 11.48
C THR A 228 6.03 -19.89 10.84
N SER A 229 5.00 -20.42 11.50
CA SER A 229 4.18 -21.50 10.95
C SER A 229 3.28 -21.04 9.81
N TYR A 230 3.14 -19.75 9.60
CA TYR A 230 2.30 -19.14 8.56
C TYR A 230 3.10 -18.63 7.36
N ASP A 231 4.43 -18.73 7.37
CA ASP A 231 5.29 -18.32 6.24
C ASP A 231 4.95 -19.04 4.94
N SER A 232 4.37 -20.23 5.02
CA SER A 232 3.92 -21.00 3.87
C SER A 232 2.82 -20.31 3.04
N TYR A 233 2.11 -19.33 3.60
CA TYR A 233 1.13 -18.53 2.87
C TYR A 233 1.78 -17.64 1.80
N PHE A 234 3.06 -17.35 1.93
CA PHE A 234 3.81 -16.43 1.08
C PHE A 234 4.83 -17.16 0.20
N THR A 235 4.53 -18.36 -0.25
CA THR A 235 5.47 -19.21 -1.01
C THR A 235 4.96 -19.66 -2.38
N THR A 236 3.85 -19.10 -2.86
CA THR A 236 3.27 -19.49 -4.16
C THR A 236 4.25 -19.17 -5.29
N PRO A 237 4.65 -20.15 -6.12
CA PRO A 237 5.62 -19.93 -7.17
C PRO A 237 5.20 -18.86 -8.17
N GLY A 238 6.09 -17.92 -8.48
CA GLY A 238 5.83 -16.83 -9.41
C GLY A 238 5.09 -15.63 -8.82
N VAL A 239 4.75 -15.68 -7.53
CA VAL A 239 4.13 -14.58 -6.79
C VAL A 239 5.16 -13.95 -5.87
N VAL A 240 5.25 -12.62 -5.86
CA VAL A 240 6.03 -11.84 -4.90
C VAL A 240 5.05 -11.21 -3.92
N TYR A 241 5.38 -11.25 -2.64
CA TYR A 241 4.54 -10.70 -1.58
C TYR A 241 5.19 -9.47 -1.00
N PHE A 242 4.44 -8.39 -0.91
CA PHE A 242 4.84 -7.14 -0.25
C PHE A 242 3.94 -6.90 0.95
N ALA A 243 4.52 -6.43 2.05
CA ALA A 243 3.76 -5.96 3.19
C ALA A 243 4.35 -4.68 3.75
N ALA A 244 3.48 -3.83 4.29
CA ALA A 244 3.88 -2.59 4.93
C ALA A 244 4.70 -2.84 6.21
N ALA A 245 5.78 -2.07 6.41
CA ALA A 245 6.54 -2.10 7.66
C ALA A 245 5.77 -1.50 8.85
N GLY A 246 4.69 -0.80 8.56
CA GLY A 246 3.85 -0.10 9.53
C GLY A 246 4.24 1.35 9.72
N ASP A 247 3.33 2.11 10.35
CA ASP A 247 3.40 3.56 10.55
C ASP A 247 3.72 3.92 12.01
N SER A 248 4.52 3.10 12.64
CA SER A 248 5.04 3.34 13.99
C SER A 248 6.27 2.50 14.24
N ALA A 249 7.17 2.99 15.09
CA ALA A 249 8.39 2.27 15.46
C ALA A 249 8.11 0.83 15.92
N GLY A 250 8.96 -0.10 15.50
CA GLY A 250 8.89 -1.52 15.79
C GLY A 250 8.55 -2.37 14.57
N THR A 251 8.44 -3.66 14.80
CA THR A 251 8.22 -4.67 13.76
C THR A 251 6.80 -5.20 13.82
N ILE A 252 6.25 -5.55 12.65
CA ILE A 252 4.92 -6.13 12.51
C ILE A 252 4.95 -7.37 11.61
N TRP A 253 4.04 -8.30 11.85
CA TRP A 253 3.77 -9.42 10.97
C TRP A 253 2.59 -9.06 10.03
N PRO A 254 2.62 -9.37 8.71
CA PRO A 254 3.49 -10.33 8.05
C PRO A 254 4.79 -9.77 7.44
N CYS A 255 5.11 -8.48 7.61
CA CYS A 255 6.29 -7.84 7.03
C CYS A 255 7.61 -8.54 7.44
N VAL A 256 7.67 -9.08 8.66
CA VAL A 256 8.86 -9.80 9.15
C VAL A 256 9.04 -11.21 8.57
N SER A 257 8.02 -11.77 7.91
CA SER A 257 8.18 -13.08 7.25
C SER A 257 9.34 -13.05 6.24
N PRO A 258 10.22 -14.07 6.23
CA PRO A 258 11.34 -14.12 5.29
C PRO A 258 10.92 -14.32 3.83
N ASN A 259 9.64 -14.62 3.58
CA ASN A 259 9.06 -14.80 2.26
C ASN A 259 8.32 -13.56 1.74
N VAL A 260 8.36 -12.48 2.50
CA VAL A 260 7.70 -11.20 2.21
C VAL A 260 8.75 -10.11 2.01
N VAL A 261 8.58 -9.27 1.01
CA VAL A 261 9.32 -8.02 0.85
C VAL A 261 8.66 -6.98 1.76
N CYS A 262 9.38 -6.57 2.78
CA CYS A 262 8.90 -5.57 3.73
C CYS A 262 9.16 -4.17 3.19
N ALA A 263 8.10 -3.39 2.97
CA ALA A 263 8.16 -2.03 2.45
C ALA A 263 8.03 -1.01 3.58
N GLY A 264 9.05 -0.18 3.74
CA GLY A 264 9.05 0.96 4.65
C GLY A 264 8.71 2.26 3.93
N GLY A 265 8.49 3.32 4.69
CA GLY A 265 8.18 4.65 4.20
C GLY A 265 9.40 5.57 4.13
N THR A 266 9.36 6.51 3.20
CA THR A 266 10.28 7.65 3.14
C THR A 266 9.49 8.95 3.12
N THR A 267 10.20 10.07 3.24
CA THR A 267 9.66 11.42 3.13
C THR A 267 10.42 12.18 2.08
N LEU A 268 9.73 12.71 1.10
CA LEU A 268 10.31 13.55 0.06
C LEU A 268 10.42 15.01 0.52
N ARG A 269 11.56 15.63 0.25
CA ARG A 269 11.77 17.06 0.51
C ARG A 269 11.84 17.84 -0.77
N ARG A 270 11.08 18.92 -0.81
CA ARG A 270 11.06 19.86 -1.93
C ARG A 270 11.57 21.24 -1.55
N SER A 271 12.06 21.98 -2.54
CA SER A 271 12.44 23.37 -2.39
C SER A 271 11.22 24.26 -2.13
N PRO A 272 11.19 25.05 -1.05
CA PRO A 272 10.09 25.98 -0.79
C PRO A 272 9.93 27.05 -1.86
N ALA A 273 11.04 27.39 -2.53
CA ALA A 273 11.07 28.45 -3.53
C ALA A 273 10.63 27.97 -4.91
N THR A 274 10.91 26.71 -5.27
CA THR A 274 10.73 26.21 -6.64
C THR A 274 9.81 25.00 -6.76
N GLY A 275 9.49 24.30 -5.65
CA GLY A 275 8.78 23.03 -5.66
C GLY A 275 9.62 21.83 -6.14
N ASN A 276 10.90 22.05 -6.49
CA ASN A 276 11.75 20.99 -6.99
C ASN A 276 12.16 20.00 -5.90
N PHE A 277 12.26 18.72 -6.25
CA PHE A 277 12.82 17.68 -5.39
C PHE A 277 14.25 18.02 -4.97
N ILE A 278 14.55 17.85 -3.69
CA ILE A 278 15.88 18.07 -3.10
C ILE A 278 16.48 16.78 -2.58
N ALA A 279 15.72 16.01 -1.80
CA ALA A 279 16.22 14.85 -1.10
C ALA A 279 15.07 13.95 -0.63
N GLU A 280 15.43 12.77 -0.24
CA GLU A 280 14.56 11.75 0.35
C GLU A 280 15.20 11.24 1.64
N TRP A 281 14.40 11.05 2.66
CA TRP A 281 14.82 10.50 3.96
C TRP A 281 13.88 9.40 4.41
N SER A 282 14.34 8.60 5.38
CA SER A 282 13.46 7.69 6.09
C SER A 282 12.32 8.48 6.75
N TRP A 283 11.11 7.95 6.65
CA TRP A 283 9.96 8.53 7.32
C TRP A 283 10.06 8.32 8.85
N ASP A 284 9.85 9.40 9.62
CA ASP A 284 10.03 9.41 11.07
C ASP A 284 9.05 8.49 11.81
N GLU A 285 7.89 8.21 11.21
CA GLU A 285 6.86 7.33 11.77
C GLU A 285 6.91 5.92 11.16
N GLY A 286 7.87 5.63 10.27
CA GLY A 286 8.01 4.34 9.61
C GLY A 286 8.38 3.21 10.56
N GLY A 287 7.78 2.04 10.34
CA GLY A 287 8.14 0.80 11.05
C GLY A 287 9.48 0.24 10.62
N GLY A 288 10.07 -0.56 11.49
CA GLY A 288 11.33 -1.26 11.21
C GLY A 288 12.01 -1.77 12.46
N GLY A 289 12.96 -2.66 12.27
CA GLY A 289 13.72 -3.25 13.36
C GLY A 289 14.15 -4.69 13.08
N VAL A 290 14.35 -5.43 14.15
CA VAL A 290 14.75 -6.84 14.12
C VAL A 290 13.62 -7.67 14.72
N SER A 291 13.19 -8.70 13.98
CA SER A 291 12.10 -9.58 14.40
C SER A 291 12.40 -10.30 15.71
N LEU A 292 11.35 -10.54 16.49
CA LEU A 292 11.41 -11.29 17.74
C LEU A 292 11.38 -12.81 17.51
N TYR A 293 10.82 -13.27 16.38
CA TYR A 293 10.56 -14.69 16.15
C TYR A 293 11.13 -15.22 14.84
N GLU A 294 11.30 -14.36 13.82
CA GLU A 294 11.83 -14.77 12.53
C GLU A 294 13.36 -14.78 12.53
N GLY A 295 13.93 -15.91 12.09
CA GLY A 295 15.38 -16.04 11.95
C GLY A 295 15.91 -15.26 10.73
N ILE A 296 17.20 -14.91 10.80
CA ILE A 296 17.87 -14.23 9.68
C ILE A 296 17.81 -15.10 8.41
N PRO A 297 17.23 -14.61 7.32
CA PRO A 297 17.24 -15.33 6.05
C PRO A 297 18.62 -15.26 5.38
N SER A 298 18.91 -16.23 4.51
CA SER A 298 20.21 -16.33 3.83
C SER A 298 20.57 -15.08 3.02
N TYR A 299 19.59 -14.41 2.44
CA TYR A 299 19.80 -13.18 1.66
C TYR A 299 20.20 -11.96 2.51
N GLN A 300 20.01 -12.00 3.84
CA GLN A 300 20.48 -10.98 4.78
C GLN A 300 21.83 -11.30 5.42
N SER A 301 22.51 -12.37 5.01
CA SER A 301 23.79 -12.78 5.59
C SER A 301 24.87 -11.68 5.55
N ALA A 302 24.85 -10.84 4.52
CA ALA A 302 25.80 -9.73 4.38
C ALA A 302 25.62 -8.62 5.44
N ILE A 303 24.42 -8.47 6.01
CA ILE A 303 24.11 -7.46 7.04
C ILE A 303 23.97 -8.07 8.45
N LYS A 304 24.46 -9.30 8.64
CA LYS A 304 24.40 -9.99 9.93
C LYS A 304 25.02 -9.20 11.08
N SER A 305 26.02 -8.37 10.81
CA SER A 305 26.62 -7.48 11.81
C SER A 305 25.67 -6.40 12.33
N ILE A 306 24.59 -6.10 11.58
CA ILE A 306 23.57 -5.11 11.93
C ILE A 306 22.38 -5.80 12.59
N VAL A 307 21.84 -6.84 11.95
CA VAL A 307 20.57 -7.47 12.37
C VAL A 307 20.77 -8.69 13.30
N GLY A 308 22.00 -9.15 13.49
CA GLY A 308 22.29 -10.30 14.34
C GLY A 308 21.87 -11.62 13.71
N THR A 309 21.06 -12.39 14.44
CA THR A 309 20.57 -13.72 14.02
C THR A 309 19.10 -13.72 13.63
N ALA A 310 18.45 -12.59 13.61
CA ALA A 310 17.04 -12.44 13.31
C ALA A 310 16.79 -11.65 12.01
N ARG A 311 15.61 -11.76 11.49
CA ARG A 311 15.13 -11.02 10.29
C ARG A 311 15.11 -9.52 10.57
N GLY A 312 15.80 -8.73 9.76
CA GLY A 312 15.77 -7.26 9.80
C GLY A 312 14.80 -6.70 8.75
N VAL A 313 14.04 -5.68 9.11
CA VAL A 313 13.07 -5.00 8.22
C VAL A 313 13.18 -3.47 8.38
N PRO A 314 12.80 -2.67 7.35
CA PRO A 314 12.30 -3.06 6.02
C PRO A 314 13.40 -3.53 5.06
N ASP A 315 13.00 -4.11 3.92
CA ASP A 315 13.91 -4.49 2.83
C ASP A 315 14.12 -3.34 1.84
N VAL A 316 13.05 -2.60 1.58
CA VAL A 316 12.99 -1.46 0.67
C VAL A 316 12.17 -0.35 1.32
N SER A 317 12.35 0.87 0.86
CA SER A 317 11.52 2.01 1.31
C SER A 317 11.28 2.98 0.15
N SER A 318 10.09 3.57 0.11
CA SER A 318 9.69 4.60 -0.85
C SER A 318 8.67 5.55 -0.21
N ASP A 319 8.41 6.70 -0.87
CA ASP A 319 7.35 7.64 -0.50
C ASP A 319 6.00 7.14 -1.05
#